data_12bd6737a86df0bf7f14dd2d96c78dda
#
_entry.id   12bd6737a86df0bf7f14dd2d96c78dda
#
_cell.length_a   1.000
_cell.length_b   1.000
_cell.length_c   1.000
_cell.angle_alpha   90.00
_cell.angle_beta   90.00
_cell.angle_gamma   90.00
#
_symmetry.space_group_name_H-M   'P 1'
#
loop_
_entity.id
_entity.type
_entity.pdbx_description
1 polymer ?
#
loop_
_entity_poly.entity_id
_entity_poly.type
_entity_poly.pdbx_seq_one_letter_code
_entity_poly.pdbx_strand_id
1 'polypeptide(L)'
;MGEVTIHAPLPDPFRFDDGRSVHTVADWDARREEIATRLLAVQYGTMPPAPEETRVETGSWEALPDGRRRRVDRLQFAPVRGAGRTIPLELTLTCPSGVELARSAERCPGHGTNGLPAVLYVGRKTHEAALSRGYVVVNYPNDMLEPMEIGQAIRGPARAAYAALVGDDAFSWGSIAAWAWGAHRAIDHMVSLPEIDAAQLAITGHSRNGKTALLAGALDPRCQVVNPAGSGCAGAGSYLVLGAGSEDLAALTSRERWWAWTAPGFEAFAGHEDTLPFDQHWLMALVAPRPLLRTEGTQDTWANPVGTSAAFLATQPVYDLLGAPEANTIHYRSGGHDHTEEDAGVFLDLCDATFFGKPMLNDPARVLDGTPARERLFEWDAPRR
;
A
#
# COMPACT_ATOMS: atom_id res chain seq x y z
N MET A 1 -27.67 3.22 -7.80
CA MET A 1 -26.35 3.86 -7.62
C MET A 1 -26.56 5.36 -7.70
N GLY A 2 -25.87 6.15 -6.84
CA GLY A 2 -25.96 7.62 -6.87
C GLY A 2 -25.25 8.21 -8.09
N GLU A 3 -25.35 9.53 -8.22
CA GLU A 3 -24.66 10.30 -9.27
C GLU A 3 -23.13 10.17 -9.12
N VAL A 4 -22.41 10.03 -10.24
CA VAL A 4 -20.95 10.01 -10.29
C VAL A 4 -20.48 11.37 -10.81
N THR A 5 -19.66 12.05 -10.01
CA THR A 5 -19.04 13.33 -10.38
C THR A 5 -17.67 13.07 -11.01
N ILE A 6 -17.39 13.70 -12.14
CA ILE A 6 -16.07 13.73 -12.78
C ILE A 6 -15.61 15.19 -12.78
N HIS A 7 -14.60 15.51 -11.96
CA HIS A 7 -14.07 16.88 -11.84
C HIS A 7 -13.19 17.25 -13.04
N ALA A 8 -12.42 16.31 -13.54
CA ALA A 8 -11.59 16.45 -14.74
C ALA A 8 -11.24 15.07 -15.33
N PRO A 9 -10.76 14.99 -16.58
CA PRO A 9 -10.15 13.77 -17.12
C PRO A 9 -8.94 13.32 -16.29
N LEU A 10 -8.79 12.01 -16.15
CA LEU A 10 -7.63 11.43 -15.43
C LEU A 10 -6.33 11.77 -16.18
N PRO A 11 -5.31 12.32 -15.50
CA PRO A 11 -4.07 12.77 -16.13
C PRO A 11 -3.23 11.63 -16.70
N ASP A 12 -2.58 11.89 -17.84
CA ASP A 12 -1.76 10.93 -18.57
C ASP A 12 -0.46 10.57 -17.82
N PRO A 13 -0.29 9.32 -17.36
CA PRO A 13 0.94 8.89 -16.69
C PRO A 13 2.15 8.76 -17.65
N PHE A 14 1.91 8.70 -18.95
CA PHE A 14 2.96 8.53 -19.97
C PHE A 14 3.56 9.86 -20.47
N ARG A 15 3.18 10.97 -19.87
CA ARG A 15 3.74 12.28 -20.21
C ARG A 15 4.67 12.76 -19.10
N PHE A 16 5.94 13.00 -19.45
CA PHE A 16 6.91 13.65 -18.56
C PHE A 16 6.50 15.10 -18.25
N ASP A 17 7.03 15.65 -17.17
CA ASP A 17 6.77 17.02 -16.75
C ASP A 17 7.33 18.06 -17.73
N ASP A 18 8.34 17.70 -18.54
CA ASP A 18 8.89 18.51 -19.62
C ASP A 18 8.10 18.40 -20.94
N GLY A 19 7.01 17.64 -20.95
CA GLY A 19 6.12 17.45 -22.09
C GLY A 19 6.49 16.31 -23.05
N ARG A 20 7.63 15.64 -22.86
CA ARG A 20 7.98 14.41 -23.62
C ARG A 20 6.99 13.30 -23.32
N SER A 21 6.84 12.36 -24.24
CA SER A 21 6.04 11.15 -24.04
C SER A 21 6.93 9.95 -23.74
N VAL A 22 6.41 9.03 -22.94
CA VAL A 22 6.97 7.69 -22.76
C VAL A 22 6.69 6.88 -24.04
N HIS A 23 7.71 6.22 -24.58
CA HIS A 23 7.60 5.37 -25.77
C HIS A 23 8.09 3.94 -25.51
N THR A 24 8.95 3.75 -24.51
CA THR A 24 9.57 2.47 -24.18
C THR A 24 9.46 2.14 -22.70
N VAL A 25 9.75 0.89 -22.33
CA VAL A 25 9.86 0.50 -20.91
C VAL A 25 10.96 1.29 -20.20
N ALA A 26 12.08 1.58 -20.88
CA ALA A 26 13.16 2.40 -20.29
C ALA A 26 12.73 3.87 -20.03
N ASP A 27 11.88 4.44 -20.90
CA ASP A 27 11.28 5.75 -20.63
C ASP A 27 10.34 5.69 -19.43
N TRP A 28 9.58 4.58 -19.31
CA TRP A 28 8.72 4.37 -18.15
C TRP A 28 9.49 4.29 -16.84
N ASP A 29 10.64 3.64 -16.80
CA ASP A 29 11.49 3.59 -15.60
C ASP A 29 11.88 4.99 -15.12
N ALA A 30 12.28 5.87 -16.05
CA ALA A 30 12.58 7.27 -15.73
C ALA A 30 11.32 8.05 -15.31
N ARG A 31 10.20 7.86 -16.01
CA ARG A 31 8.92 8.52 -15.67
C ARG A 31 8.39 8.09 -14.31
N ARG A 32 8.54 6.82 -13.96
CA ARG A 32 8.17 6.27 -12.66
C ARG A 32 8.84 7.00 -11.49
N GLU A 33 10.14 7.32 -11.62
CA GLU A 33 10.87 8.08 -10.59
C GLU A 33 10.33 9.51 -10.47
N GLU A 34 10.00 10.15 -11.60
CA GLU A 34 9.41 11.48 -11.62
C GLU A 34 8.01 11.48 -10.97
N ILE A 35 7.17 10.48 -11.28
CA ILE A 35 5.87 10.28 -10.63
C ILE A 35 6.02 10.11 -9.12
N ALA A 36 6.93 9.24 -8.66
CA ALA A 36 7.17 9.00 -7.24
C ALA A 36 7.60 10.29 -6.53
N THR A 37 8.52 11.04 -7.13
CA THR A 37 9.00 12.32 -6.60
C THR A 37 7.85 13.33 -6.47
N ARG A 38 6.99 13.42 -7.49
CA ARG A 38 5.84 14.35 -7.48
C ARG A 38 4.80 13.97 -6.45
N LEU A 39 4.43 12.69 -6.35
CA LEU A 39 3.49 12.20 -5.34
C LEU A 39 3.98 12.49 -3.91
N LEU A 40 5.27 12.26 -3.67
CA LEU A 40 5.88 12.59 -2.37
C LEU A 40 5.91 14.09 -2.13
N ALA A 41 6.33 14.90 -3.10
CA ALA A 41 6.42 16.34 -2.92
C ALA A 41 5.05 17.00 -2.65
N VAL A 42 3.99 16.53 -3.29
CA VAL A 42 2.68 17.20 -3.28
C VAL A 42 1.72 16.56 -2.28
N GLN A 43 1.58 15.24 -2.28
CA GLN A 43 0.52 14.54 -1.53
C GLN A 43 0.99 13.97 -0.19
N TYR A 44 2.10 13.25 -0.17
CA TYR A 44 2.51 12.50 1.03
C TYR A 44 3.61 13.18 1.84
N GLY A 45 4.35 14.08 1.23
CA GLY A 45 5.56 14.70 1.77
C GLY A 45 6.81 13.85 1.61
N THR A 46 7.95 14.52 1.57
CA THR A 46 9.26 13.88 1.45
C THR A 46 9.58 13.08 2.71
N MET A 47 9.96 11.82 2.53
CA MET A 47 10.35 10.92 3.60
C MET A 47 11.86 10.98 3.84
N PRO A 48 12.31 10.78 5.10
CA PRO A 48 13.74 10.61 5.37
C PRO A 48 14.25 9.28 4.78
N PRO A 49 15.58 9.17 4.56
CA PRO A 49 16.20 7.90 4.23
C PRO A 49 16.06 6.89 5.38
N ALA A 50 16.64 5.71 5.19
CA ALA A 50 16.80 4.74 6.27
C ALA A 50 17.57 5.37 7.45
N PRO A 51 17.26 4.98 8.70
CA PRO A 51 17.97 5.50 9.87
C PRO A 51 19.45 5.10 9.83
N GLU A 52 20.33 5.92 10.40
CA GLU A 52 21.77 5.62 10.43
C GLU A 52 22.12 4.41 11.29
N GLU A 53 21.25 4.06 12.23
CA GLU A 53 21.42 2.87 13.07
C GLU A 53 20.05 2.24 13.38
N THR A 54 19.98 0.91 13.26
CA THR A 54 18.85 0.09 13.71
C THR A 54 19.34 -0.90 14.75
N ARG A 55 18.73 -0.89 15.93
CA ARG A 55 18.94 -1.92 16.95
C ARG A 55 17.72 -2.83 16.97
N VAL A 56 17.98 -4.13 17.06
CA VAL A 56 16.95 -5.16 17.11
C VAL A 56 17.13 -5.99 18.37
N GLU A 57 16.10 -6.06 19.17
CA GLU A 57 15.94 -7.04 20.23
C GLU A 57 14.97 -8.12 19.73
N THR A 58 15.52 -9.26 19.34
CA THR A 58 14.72 -10.41 18.88
C THR A 58 14.11 -11.10 20.09
N GLY A 59 12.79 -11.23 20.09
CA GLY A 59 12.05 -11.92 21.13
C GLY A 59 12.24 -13.44 21.10
N SER A 60 11.80 -14.11 22.15
CA SER A 60 11.73 -15.57 22.20
C SER A 60 10.43 -16.07 21.57
N TRP A 61 10.51 -17.20 20.87
CA TRP A 61 9.33 -17.88 20.35
C TRP A 61 8.48 -18.47 21.47
N GLU A 62 7.22 -18.07 21.52
CA GLU A 62 6.19 -18.62 22.38
C GLU A 62 5.35 -19.63 21.58
N ALA A 63 5.18 -20.84 22.09
CA ALA A 63 4.27 -21.82 21.50
C ALA A 63 2.83 -21.47 21.85
N LEU A 64 1.94 -21.44 20.85
CA LEU A 64 0.51 -21.25 21.03
C LEU A 64 -0.21 -22.61 21.15
N PRO A 65 -1.41 -22.63 21.75
CA PRO A 65 -2.14 -23.90 21.98
C PRO A 65 -2.49 -24.69 20.71
N ASP A 66 -2.58 -24.00 19.57
CA ASP A 66 -2.88 -24.55 18.24
C ASP A 66 -1.62 -25.06 17.48
N GLY A 67 -0.46 -25.03 18.13
CA GLY A 67 0.81 -25.47 17.55
C GLY A 67 1.55 -24.40 16.73
N ARG A 68 0.99 -23.22 16.59
CA ARG A 68 1.65 -22.04 16.02
C ARG A 68 2.71 -21.51 16.99
N ARG A 69 3.55 -20.62 16.50
CA ARG A 69 4.55 -19.92 17.33
C ARG A 69 4.47 -18.44 17.09
N ARG A 70 4.61 -17.67 18.15
CA ARG A 70 4.59 -16.21 18.10
C ARG A 70 5.80 -15.64 18.80
N ARG A 71 6.33 -14.53 18.30
CA ARG A 71 7.32 -13.71 19.01
C ARG A 71 7.07 -12.23 18.73
N VAL A 72 7.61 -11.37 19.58
CA VAL A 72 7.63 -9.92 19.37
C VAL A 72 9.08 -9.48 19.27
N ASP A 73 9.44 -8.89 18.12
CA ASP A 73 10.74 -8.27 17.91
C ASP A 73 10.62 -6.77 18.13
N ARG A 74 11.57 -6.19 18.91
CA ARG A 74 11.60 -4.76 19.19
C ARG A 74 12.71 -4.11 18.41
N LEU A 75 12.35 -3.13 17.59
CA LEU A 75 13.25 -2.36 16.78
C LEU A 75 13.37 -0.95 17.35
N GLN A 76 14.55 -0.39 17.32
CA GLN A 76 14.82 1.00 17.66
C GLN A 76 15.65 1.63 16.54
N PHE A 77 15.07 2.64 15.91
CA PHE A 77 15.70 3.36 14.82
C PHE A 77 16.32 4.66 15.34
N ALA A 78 17.61 4.86 15.14
CA ALA A 78 18.28 6.12 15.40
C ALA A 78 18.44 6.90 14.09
N PRO A 79 17.69 7.99 13.89
CA PRO A 79 17.83 8.83 12.70
C PRO A 79 19.26 9.33 12.50
N VAL A 80 19.93 9.69 13.59
CA VAL A 80 21.33 10.11 13.64
C VAL A 80 22.05 9.26 14.68
N ARG A 81 23.14 8.63 14.29
CA ARG A 81 23.93 7.75 15.15
C ARG A 81 24.44 8.49 16.38
N GLY A 82 24.25 7.90 17.54
CA GLY A 82 24.72 8.46 18.80
C GLY A 82 23.96 9.66 19.34
N ALA A 83 22.90 10.11 18.69
CA ALA A 83 22.11 11.26 19.13
C ALA A 83 21.21 11.02 20.35
N GLY A 84 21.16 9.79 20.88
CA GLY A 84 20.42 9.40 22.09
C GLY A 84 18.90 9.36 21.92
N ARG A 85 18.35 9.73 20.76
CA ARG A 85 16.91 9.67 20.44
C ARG A 85 16.64 8.58 19.44
N THR A 86 15.71 7.68 19.75
CA THR A 86 15.32 6.57 18.92
C THR A 86 13.82 6.55 18.67
N ILE A 87 13.42 5.92 17.59
CA ILE A 87 12.03 5.64 17.21
C ILE A 87 11.77 4.17 17.50
N PRO A 88 10.85 3.82 18.42
CA PRO A 88 10.53 2.43 18.73
C PRO A 88 9.52 1.86 17.74
N LEU A 89 9.67 0.58 17.44
CA LEU A 89 8.69 -0.22 16.70
C LEU A 89 8.69 -1.64 17.24
N GLU A 90 7.52 -2.20 17.47
CA GLU A 90 7.36 -3.63 17.81
C GLU A 90 6.70 -4.35 16.63
N LEU A 91 7.29 -5.46 16.21
CA LEU A 91 6.71 -6.34 15.20
C LEU A 91 6.30 -7.64 15.84
N THR A 92 5.05 -8.05 15.65
CA THR A 92 4.58 -9.36 16.08
C THR A 92 4.65 -10.32 14.90
N LEU A 93 5.47 -11.36 15.05
CA LEU A 93 5.60 -12.42 14.07
C LEU A 93 4.82 -13.64 14.54
N THR A 94 4.01 -14.21 13.66
CA THR A 94 3.31 -15.48 13.90
C THR A 94 3.68 -16.45 12.79
N CYS A 95 4.30 -17.57 13.17
CA CYS A 95 4.58 -18.65 12.24
C CYS A 95 3.47 -19.70 12.27
N PRO A 96 3.13 -20.29 11.12
CA PRO A 96 2.16 -21.36 11.01
C PRO A 96 2.56 -22.61 11.85
N SER A 97 1.60 -23.50 12.10
CA SER A 97 1.83 -24.77 12.79
C SER A 97 2.68 -25.73 11.96
N GLY A 98 3.19 -26.78 12.58
CA GLY A 98 3.97 -27.82 11.88
C GLY A 98 3.21 -28.49 10.72
N VAL A 99 1.88 -28.59 10.81
CA VAL A 99 1.03 -29.11 9.73
C VAL A 99 0.96 -28.13 8.55
N GLU A 100 0.88 -26.84 8.85
CA GLU A 100 0.86 -25.78 7.84
C GLU A 100 2.24 -25.61 7.20
N LEU A 101 3.33 -25.77 7.98
CA LEU A 101 4.71 -25.83 7.48
C LEU A 101 4.91 -26.97 6.47
N ALA A 102 4.42 -28.18 6.80
CA ALA A 102 4.48 -29.31 5.89
C ALA A 102 3.72 -29.04 4.58
N ARG A 103 2.53 -28.45 4.68
CA ARG A 103 1.74 -28.03 3.49
C ARG A 103 2.45 -26.98 2.65
N SER A 104 3.16 -26.05 3.28
CA SER A 104 3.98 -25.04 2.56
C SER A 104 5.15 -25.69 1.83
N ALA A 105 5.84 -26.64 2.45
CA ALA A 105 6.94 -27.38 1.84
C ALA A 105 6.49 -28.20 0.61
N GLU A 106 5.29 -28.78 0.66
CA GLU A 106 4.68 -29.48 -0.48
C GLU A 106 4.34 -28.55 -1.66
N ARG A 107 4.12 -27.26 -1.38
CA ARG A 107 3.77 -26.24 -2.40
C ARG A 107 4.99 -25.79 -3.22
N CYS A 108 6.19 -25.91 -2.70
CA CYS A 108 7.43 -25.44 -3.33
C CYS A 108 8.45 -26.56 -3.54
N PRO A 109 8.21 -27.57 -4.38
CA PRO A 109 9.25 -28.51 -4.75
C PRO A 109 10.31 -27.76 -5.58
N GLY A 110 11.48 -27.49 -4.99
CA GLY A 110 12.64 -26.99 -5.72
C GLY A 110 13.07 -25.53 -5.45
N HIS A 111 12.41 -24.77 -4.60
CA HIS A 111 12.93 -23.47 -4.16
C HIS A 111 13.82 -23.72 -2.94
N GLY A 112 15.13 -23.52 -3.11
CA GLY A 112 16.17 -23.82 -2.14
C GLY A 112 16.29 -22.84 -0.96
N THR A 113 15.20 -22.14 -0.59
CA THR A 113 15.16 -21.28 0.59
C THR A 113 14.47 -22.01 1.73
N ASN A 114 15.08 -21.98 2.92
CA ASN A 114 14.51 -22.57 4.14
C ASN A 114 13.40 -21.68 4.76
N GLY A 115 13.09 -20.53 4.15
CA GLY A 115 12.10 -19.57 4.61
C GLY A 115 10.70 -19.81 4.04
N LEU A 116 9.71 -19.24 4.71
CA LEU A 116 8.30 -19.26 4.30
C LEU A 116 7.89 -17.94 3.63
N PRO A 117 6.89 -17.97 2.75
CA PRO A 117 6.27 -16.73 2.29
C PRO A 117 5.73 -15.92 3.46
N ALA A 118 5.75 -14.61 3.36
CA ALA A 118 5.30 -13.76 4.45
C ALA A 118 4.38 -12.65 3.99
N VAL A 119 3.45 -12.27 4.88
CA VAL A 119 2.55 -11.13 4.70
C VAL A 119 2.82 -10.11 5.80
N LEU A 120 3.15 -8.89 5.38
CA LEU A 120 3.17 -7.73 6.26
C LEU A 120 1.75 -7.15 6.34
N TYR A 121 1.12 -7.30 7.49
CA TYR A 121 -0.16 -6.65 7.79
C TYR A 121 0.09 -5.30 8.44
N VAL A 122 -0.25 -4.24 7.73
CA VAL A 122 -0.25 -2.89 8.31
C VAL A 122 -1.38 -2.79 9.33
N GLY A 123 -1.03 -2.56 10.59
CA GLY A 123 -1.95 -2.58 11.74
C GLY A 123 -1.85 -3.85 12.57
N ARG A 124 -2.85 -4.04 13.45
CA ARG A 124 -2.87 -5.11 14.46
C ARG A 124 -3.81 -6.27 14.10
N LYS A 125 -4.67 -6.08 13.10
CA LYS A 125 -5.61 -7.12 12.65
C LYS A 125 -4.85 -8.14 11.80
N THR A 126 -5.15 -9.40 11.98
CA THR A 126 -4.62 -10.52 11.19
C THR A 126 -5.78 -11.38 10.70
N HIS A 127 -5.69 -11.88 9.49
CA HIS A 127 -6.59 -12.89 8.98
C HIS A 127 -5.98 -14.28 9.17
N GLU A 128 -6.73 -15.17 9.79
CA GLU A 128 -6.31 -16.55 10.06
C GLU A 128 -5.99 -17.34 8.79
N ALA A 129 -6.63 -16.98 7.67
CA ALA A 129 -6.41 -17.62 6.38
C ALA A 129 -4.95 -17.60 5.93
N ALA A 130 -4.18 -16.56 6.25
CA ALA A 130 -2.77 -16.48 5.89
C ALA A 130 -1.94 -17.56 6.61
N LEU A 131 -2.14 -17.69 7.93
CA LEU A 131 -1.48 -18.73 8.73
C LEU A 131 -1.87 -20.13 8.28
N SER A 132 -3.17 -20.35 8.03
CA SER A 132 -3.70 -21.64 7.56
C SER A 132 -3.18 -22.05 6.17
N ARG A 133 -2.73 -21.08 5.37
CA ARG A 133 -2.08 -21.33 4.07
C ARG A 133 -0.56 -21.47 4.15
N GLY A 134 0.02 -21.36 5.35
CA GLY A 134 1.46 -21.54 5.60
C GLY A 134 2.29 -20.27 5.41
N TYR A 135 1.70 -19.09 5.50
CA TYR A 135 2.41 -17.82 5.48
C TYR A 135 2.86 -17.42 6.90
N VAL A 136 4.03 -16.85 7.02
CA VAL A 136 4.39 -16.07 8.20
C VAL A 136 3.60 -14.77 8.16
N VAL A 137 2.94 -14.44 9.26
CA VAL A 137 2.23 -13.17 9.41
C VAL A 137 3.07 -12.24 10.29
N VAL A 138 3.34 -11.05 9.77
CA VAL A 138 4.02 -9.97 10.49
C VAL A 138 3.06 -8.81 10.68
N ASN A 139 2.64 -8.56 11.91
CA ASN A 139 1.84 -7.38 12.24
C ASN A 139 2.75 -6.18 12.48
N TYR A 140 2.44 -5.12 11.78
CA TYR A 140 3.11 -3.83 11.89
C TYR A 140 2.15 -2.78 12.47
N PRO A 141 2.22 -2.49 13.77
CA PRO A 141 1.38 -1.52 14.44
C PRO A 141 1.86 -0.09 14.14
N ASN A 142 1.51 0.43 12.99
CA ASN A 142 1.94 1.73 12.48
C ASN A 142 1.54 2.91 13.38
N ASP A 143 0.50 2.75 14.22
CA ASP A 143 0.10 3.70 15.26
C ASP A 143 1.18 3.96 16.31
N MET A 144 2.19 3.11 16.44
CA MET A 144 3.37 3.37 17.27
C MET A 144 4.26 4.48 16.70
N LEU A 145 4.26 4.69 15.40
CA LEU A 145 5.09 5.72 14.74
C LEU A 145 4.38 7.05 14.65
N GLU A 146 3.10 7.04 14.30
CA GLU A 146 2.25 8.21 14.19
C GLU A 146 0.84 7.87 14.67
N PRO A 147 0.27 8.64 15.60
CA PRO A 147 -1.08 8.41 16.10
C PRO A 147 -2.12 8.64 15.01
N MET A 148 -3.24 7.94 15.13
CA MET A 148 -4.36 7.94 14.18
C MET A 148 -5.55 8.78 14.70
N GLU A 149 -5.31 9.72 15.59
CA GLU A 149 -6.38 10.49 16.23
C GLU A 149 -7.00 11.50 15.27
N ILE A 150 -8.31 11.66 15.40
CA ILE A 150 -9.09 12.63 14.64
C ILE A 150 -8.87 14.02 15.23
N GLY A 151 -8.73 15.04 14.37
CA GLY A 151 -8.69 16.44 14.76
C GLY A 151 -7.37 16.93 15.34
N GLN A 152 -6.36 16.09 15.45
CA GLN A 152 -5.06 16.47 16.00
C GLN A 152 -3.92 16.22 15.01
N ALA A 153 -3.13 17.28 14.76
CA ALA A 153 -1.86 17.15 14.06
C ALA A 153 -0.77 16.72 15.05
N ILE A 154 -0.95 15.58 15.65
CA ILE A 154 0.06 15.07 16.56
C ILE A 154 1.22 14.55 15.71
N ARG A 155 2.42 15.05 15.98
CA ARG A 155 3.65 14.42 15.52
C ARG A 155 3.93 13.23 16.43
N GLY A 156 3.85 12.04 15.88
CA GLY A 156 4.25 10.82 16.57
C GLY A 156 5.77 10.72 16.76
N PRO A 157 6.23 9.62 17.36
CA PRO A 157 7.65 9.41 17.65
C PRO A 157 8.57 9.57 16.44
N ALA A 158 8.12 9.13 15.26
CA ALA A 158 8.93 9.19 14.04
C ALA A 158 9.19 10.63 13.60
N ARG A 159 8.15 11.40 13.32
CA ARG A 159 8.29 12.78 12.86
C ARG A 159 8.91 13.68 13.95
N ALA A 160 8.58 13.44 15.21
CA ALA A 160 9.16 14.21 16.32
C ALA A 160 10.66 13.96 16.50
N ALA A 161 11.13 12.72 16.28
CA ALA A 161 12.55 12.41 16.37
C ALA A 161 13.35 13.06 15.24
N TYR A 162 12.87 12.98 14.01
CA TYR A 162 13.52 13.61 12.87
C TYR A 162 13.52 15.13 12.99
N ALA A 163 12.39 15.75 13.32
CA ALA A 163 12.30 17.19 13.53
C ALA A 163 13.30 17.70 14.56
N ALA A 164 13.45 16.98 15.69
CA ALA A 164 14.39 17.38 16.76
C ALA A 164 15.87 17.19 16.40
N LEU A 165 16.20 16.28 15.48
CA LEU A 165 17.59 15.94 15.14
C LEU A 165 18.12 16.64 13.90
N VAL A 166 17.24 16.89 12.91
CA VAL A 166 17.64 17.44 11.61
C VAL A 166 16.87 18.71 11.23
N GLY A 167 15.92 19.15 12.05
CA GLY A 167 15.10 20.35 11.85
C GLY A 167 13.69 20.06 11.38
N ASP A 168 12.76 20.92 11.73
CA ASP A 168 11.33 20.77 11.48
C ASP A 168 10.97 20.68 9.99
N ASP A 169 11.71 21.38 9.15
CA ASP A 169 11.42 21.51 7.71
C ASP A 169 12.24 20.55 6.85
N ALA A 170 13.10 19.69 7.47
CA ALA A 170 13.95 18.77 6.72
C ALA A 170 13.15 17.75 5.89
N PHE A 171 12.01 17.31 6.43
CA PHE A 171 11.10 16.37 5.78
C PHE A 171 9.65 16.82 5.99
N SER A 172 8.93 16.97 4.86
CA SER A 172 7.54 17.46 4.84
C SER A 172 6.49 16.35 4.97
N TRP A 173 6.90 15.17 5.36
CA TRP A 173 6.05 13.97 5.37
C TRP A 173 4.82 14.06 6.29
N GLY A 174 3.67 13.62 5.76
CA GLY A 174 2.46 13.36 6.54
C GLY A 174 2.52 12.01 7.24
N SER A 175 1.49 11.69 8.02
CA SER A 175 1.43 10.42 8.76
C SER A 175 1.41 9.20 7.84
N ILE A 176 0.76 9.25 6.66
CA ILE A 176 0.75 8.13 5.70
C ILE A 176 2.19 7.84 5.23
N ALA A 177 2.98 8.87 4.92
CA ALA A 177 4.38 8.69 4.56
C ALA A 177 5.22 8.15 5.71
N ALA A 178 4.98 8.59 6.94
CA ALA A 178 5.67 8.08 8.12
C ALA A 178 5.33 6.61 8.41
N TRP A 179 4.07 6.22 8.20
CA TRP A 179 3.67 4.81 8.28
C TRP A 179 4.28 3.97 7.14
N ALA A 180 4.36 4.49 5.91
CA ALA A 180 5.01 3.80 4.80
C ALA A 180 6.52 3.65 5.04
N TRP A 181 7.19 4.68 5.56
CA TRP A 181 8.59 4.61 5.99
C TRP A 181 8.80 3.50 7.04
N GLY A 182 7.92 3.40 8.03
CA GLY A 182 7.98 2.33 9.02
C GLY A 182 7.73 0.94 8.45
N ALA A 183 6.86 0.81 7.45
CA ALA A 183 6.66 -0.45 6.73
C ALA A 183 7.93 -0.87 5.99
N HIS A 184 8.68 0.06 5.38
CA HIS A 184 10.00 -0.25 4.79
C HIS A 184 10.99 -0.74 5.86
N ARG A 185 10.96 -0.15 7.06
CA ARG A 185 11.82 -0.63 8.17
C ARG A 185 11.40 -2.01 8.67
N ALA A 186 10.10 -2.31 8.69
CA ALA A 186 9.62 -3.65 8.98
C ALA A 186 10.09 -4.66 7.91
N ILE A 187 10.05 -4.30 6.63
CA ILE A 187 10.54 -5.13 5.52
C ILE A 187 12.06 -5.33 5.62
N ASP A 188 12.83 -4.30 5.99
CA ASP A 188 14.29 -4.46 6.23
C ASP A 188 14.58 -5.54 7.27
N HIS A 189 13.79 -5.60 8.34
CA HIS A 189 13.90 -6.65 9.35
C HIS A 189 13.44 -8.00 8.79
N MET A 190 12.28 -8.07 8.14
CA MET A 190 11.72 -9.32 7.60
C MET A 190 12.68 -10.03 6.66
N VAL A 191 13.35 -9.32 5.75
CA VAL A 191 14.30 -9.92 4.79
C VAL A 191 15.58 -10.44 5.45
N SER A 192 15.86 -10.06 6.70
CA SER A 192 17.00 -10.55 7.48
C SER A 192 16.70 -11.84 8.26
N LEU A 193 15.44 -12.25 8.33
CA LEU A 193 14.98 -13.36 9.15
C LEU A 193 15.07 -14.69 8.40
N PRO A 194 15.67 -15.74 8.99
CA PRO A 194 15.78 -17.06 8.34
C PRO A 194 14.43 -17.77 8.19
N GLU A 195 13.41 -17.37 8.93
CA GLU A 195 12.05 -17.91 8.84
C GLU A 195 11.28 -17.42 7.60
N ILE A 196 11.75 -16.35 6.94
CA ILE A 196 11.05 -15.67 5.86
C ILE A 196 11.83 -15.82 4.55
N ASP A 197 11.13 -16.20 3.48
CA ASP A 197 11.65 -16.09 2.12
C ASP A 197 11.54 -14.64 1.63
N ALA A 198 12.67 -13.95 1.53
CA ALA A 198 12.74 -12.55 1.11
C ALA A 198 12.21 -12.31 -0.31
N ALA A 199 12.10 -13.35 -1.16
CA ALA A 199 11.53 -13.26 -2.50
C ALA A 199 10.00 -13.43 -2.52
N GLN A 200 9.37 -13.78 -1.40
CA GLN A 200 7.95 -14.10 -1.29
C GLN A 200 7.26 -13.23 -0.23
N LEU A 201 7.36 -11.91 -0.40
CA LEU A 201 6.76 -10.92 0.50
C LEU A 201 5.52 -10.28 -0.10
N ALA A 202 4.45 -10.21 0.68
CA ALA A 202 3.25 -9.46 0.34
C ALA A 202 2.94 -8.42 1.42
N ILE A 203 2.25 -7.34 1.06
CA ILE A 203 1.80 -6.30 1.98
C ILE A 203 0.30 -6.05 1.81
N THR A 204 -0.40 -5.93 2.93
CA THR A 204 -1.82 -5.58 2.94
C THR A 204 -2.16 -4.69 4.14
N GLY A 205 -3.28 -4.00 4.02
CA GLY A 205 -3.89 -3.20 5.08
C GLY A 205 -5.27 -2.73 4.64
N HIS A 206 -6.11 -2.37 5.59
CA HIS A 206 -7.47 -1.91 5.34
C HIS A 206 -7.63 -0.43 5.66
N SER A 207 -8.42 0.31 4.85
CA SER A 207 -8.72 1.71 5.08
C SER A 207 -7.44 2.57 5.08
N ARG A 208 -7.16 3.36 6.12
CA ARG A 208 -5.90 4.11 6.29
C ARG A 208 -4.65 3.22 6.23
N ASN A 209 -4.75 2.00 6.73
CA ASN A 209 -3.66 1.02 6.63
C ASN A 209 -3.50 0.50 5.18
N GLY A 210 -4.58 0.49 4.39
CA GLY A 210 -4.55 0.25 2.94
C GLY A 210 -3.84 1.37 2.18
N LYS A 211 -4.09 2.64 2.54
CA LYS A 211 -3.35 3.80 2.01
C LYS A 211 -1.84 3.64 2.26
N THR A 212 -1.48 3.21 3.48
CA THR A 212 -0.10 2.91 3.88
C THR A 212 0.50 1.75 3.09
N ALA A 213 -0.25 0.65 2.95
CA ALA A 213 0.21 -0.53 2.22
C ALA A 213 0.46 -0.22 0.73
N LEU A 214 -0.40 0.61 0.12
CA LEU A 214 -0.22 1.03 -1.26
C LEU A 214 1.03 1.89 -1.44
N LEU A 215 1.20 2.94 -0.62
CA LEU A 215 2.38 3.81 -0.70
C LEU A 215 3.68 3.03 -0.42
N ALA A 216 3.69 2.21 0.63
CA ALA A 216 4.85 1.39 0.97
C ALA A 216 5.19 0.41 -0.15
N GLY A 217 4.21 -0.34 -0.66
CA GLY A 217 4.42 -1.31 -1.73
C GLY A 217 4.78 -0.68 -3.08
N ALA A 218 4.27 0.53 -3.37
CA ALA A 218 4.62 1.28 -4.58
C ALA A 218 6.10 1.70 -4.59
N LEU A 219 6.65 2.06 -3.42
CA LEU A 219 8.02 2.56 -3.26
C LEU A 219 9.05 1.47 -2.90
N ASP A 220 8.61 0.31 -2.43
CA ASP A 220 9.50 -0.81 -2.07
C ASP A 220 9.26 -2.02 -2.99
N PRO A 221 10.17 -2.29 -3.93
CA PRO A 221 10.03 -3.40 -4.88
C PRO A 221 10.12 -4.79 -4.24
N ARG A 222 10.54 -4.90 -2.97
CA ARG A 222 10.57 -6.18 -2.25
C ARG A 222 9.16 -6.71 -1.93
N CYS A 223 8.15 -5.83 -1.87
CA CYS A 223 6.75 -6.25 -1.80
C CYS A 223 6.31 -6.80 -3.15
N GLN A 224 6.28 -8.12 -3.30
CA GLN A 224 5.92 -8.77 -4.56
C GLN A 224 4.42 -8.72 -4.86
N VAL A 225 3.57 -8.66 -3.85
CA VAL A 225 2.11 -8.48 -3.98
C VAL A 225 1.66 -7.36 -3.05
N VAL A 226 0.82 -6.46 -3.56
CA VAL A 226 0.32 -5.29 -2.83
C VAL A 226 -1.21 -5.30 -2.81
N ASN A 227 -1.82 -5.20 -1.62
CA ASN A 227 -3.28 -5.14 -1.45
C ASN A 227 -3.71 -3.96 -0.57
N PRO A 228 -4.15 -2.83 -1.15
CA PRO A 228 -4.74 -1.70 -0.45
C PRO A 228 -6.26 -1.87 -0.26
N ALA A 229 -6.70 -2.71 0.65
CA ALA A 229 -8.11 -3.01 0.87
C ALA A 229 -8.90 -1.78 1.34
N GLY A 230 -10.03 -1.45 0.66
CA GLY A 230 -10.95 -0.37 1.02
C GLY A 230 -10.23 0.96 1.29
N SER A 231 -9.20 1.29 0.50
CA SER A 231 -8.27 2.36 0.88
C SER A 231 -8.73 3.78 0.54
N GLY A 232 -9.66 3.96 -0.39
CA GLY A 232 -10.33 5.24 -0.66
C GLY A 232 -9.40 6.40 -0.99
N CYS A 233 -9.81 7.59 -0.61
CA CYS A 233 -9.11 8.86 -0.79
C CYS A 233 -7.68 8.81 -0.20
N ALA A 234 -6.67 9.29 -0.91
CA ALA A 234 -5.23 9.11 -0.63
C ALA A 234 -4.75 7.64 -0.58
N GLY A 235 -5.56 6.71 -1.08
CA GLY A 235 -5.24 5.32 -1.32
C GLY A 235 -5.48 4.97 -2.78
N ALA A 236 -6.38 4.03 -3.07
CA ALA A 236 -6.72 3.62 -4.43
C ALA A 236 -7.91 4.40 -5.04
N GLY A 237 -8.67 5.15 -4.23
CA GLY A 237 -9.82 5.93 -4.69
C GLY A 237 -9.40 7.21 -5.40
N SER A 238 -9.93 7.43 -6.60
CA SER A 238 -9.70 8.65 -7.39
C SER A 238 -10.15 9.91 -6.65
N TYR A 239 -9.43 11.01 -6.83
CA TYR A 239 -9.86 12.36 -6.44
C TYR A 239 -10.76 13.00 -7.48
N LEU A 240 -10.57 12.63 -8.74
CA LEU A 240 -11.24 13.25 -9.89
C LEU A 240 -12.55 12.56 -10.25
N VAL A 241 -12.75 11.31 -9.80
CA VAL A 241 -13.97 10.53 -10.05
C VAL A 241 -14.56 10.10 -8.72
N LEU A 242 -15.68 10.71 -8.34
CA LEU A 242 -16.30 10.50 -7.04
C LEU A 242 -17.71 9.91 -7.18
N GLY A 243 -17.97 8.81 -6.50
CA GLY A 243 -19.32 8.32 -6.25
C GLY A 243 -20.05 9.17 -5.20
N ALA A 244 -21.37 9.11 -5.18
CA ALA A 244 -22.17 9.83 -4.19
C ALA A 244 -21.81 9.38 -2.75
N GLY A 245 -21.48 10.32 -1.88
CA GLY A 245 -21.12 10.08 -0.48
C GLY A 245 -19.68 9.63 -0.24
N SER A 246 -18.82 9.70 -1.27
CA SER A 246 -17.41 9.39 -1.15
C SER A 246 -16.65 10.43 -0.31
N GLU A 247 -15.59 9.97 0.37
CA GLU A 247 -14.59 10.86 0.95
C GLU A 247 -13.92 11.65 -0.18
N ASP A 248 -13.99 12.96 -0.09
CA ASP A 248 -13.32 13.90 -0.98
C ASP A 248 -12.06 14.49 -0.33
N LEU A 249 -11.36 15.33 -1.07
CA LEU A 249 -10.15 15.96 -0.58
C LEU A 249 -10.42 16.94 0.58
N ALA A 250 -11.57 17.62 0.56
CA ALA A 250 -11.97 18.52 1.64
C ALA A 250 -12.19 17.75 2.95
N ALA A 251 -12.83 16.58 2.89
CA ALA A 251 -13.02 15.72 4.05
C ALA A 251 -11.70 15.13 4.56
N LEU A 252 -10.82 14.66 3.66
CA LEU A 252 -9.51 14.11 4.01
C LEU A 252 -8.62 15.13 4.71
N THR A 253 -8.57 16.35 4.18
CA THR A 253 -7.67 17.42 4.66
C THR A 253 -8.28 18.34 5.72
N SER A 254 -9.52 18.07 6.14
CA SER A 254 -10.21 18.83 7.18
C SER A 254 -9.41 18.85 8.47
N ARG A 255 -9.27 20.06 9.08
CA ARG A 255 -8.61 20.26 10.39
C ARG A 255 -9.33 19.53 11.52
N GLU A 256 -10.61 19.22 11.36
CA GLU A 256 -11.42 18.45 12.30
C GLU A 256 -11.24 16.94 12.13
N ARG A 257 -10.49 16.49 11.11
CA ARG A 257 -10.31 15.06 10.77
C ARG A 257 -8.83 14.69 10.64
N TRP A 258 -8.34 14.49 9.42
CA TRP A 258 -7.08 13.78 9.17
C TRP A 258 -6.04 14.61 8.39
N TRP A 259 -6.11 15.92 8.45
CA TRP A 259 -5.27 16.83 7.69
C TRP A 259 -3.75 16.55 7.82
N ALA A 260 -3.32 15.95 8.92
CA ALA A 260 -1.91 15.61 9.15
C ALA A 260 -1.47 14.30 8.43
N TRP A 261 -2.41 13.61 7.77
CA TRP A 261 -2.07 12.37 7.04
C TRP A 261 -1.33 12.63 5.73
N THR A 262 -1.55 13.79 5.13
CA THR A 262 -0.92 14.23 3.88
C THR A 262 0.16 15.27 4.14
N ALA A 263 0.89 15.65 3.09
CA ALA A 263 1.87 16.73 3.16
C ALA A 263 1.22 18.07 3.54
N PRO A 264 1.93 18.96 4.24
CA PRO A 264 1.48 20.34 4.41
C PRO A 264 1.24 21.01 3.06
N GLY A 265 0.12 21.72 2.95
CA GLY A 265 -0.26 22.41 1.71
C GLY A 265 -1.11 21.59 0.76
N PHE A 266 -1.26 20.26 0.97
CA PHE A 266 -2.12 19.43 0.11
C PHE A 266 -3.61 19.84 0.20
N GLU A 267 -4.02 20.42 1.31
CA GLU A 267 -5.36 21.00 1.50
C GLU A 267 -5.71 22.11 0.52
N ALA A 268 -4.73 22.73 -0.14
CA ALA A 268 -4.97 23.78 -1.14
C ALA A 268 -5.69 23.25 -2.40
N PHE A 269 -5.67 21.96 -2.65
CA PHE A 269 -6.39 21.33 -3.76
C PHE A 269 -7.85 21.00 -3.42
N ALA A 270 -8.28 21.09 -2.16
CA ALA A 270 -9.65 20.82 -1.76
C ALA A 270 -10.62 21.81 -2.42
N GLY A 271 -11.61 21.30 -3.17
CA GLY A 271 -12.52 22.09 -4.02
C GLY A 271 -11.89 22.60 -5.33
N HIS A 272 -10.66 22.19 -5.62
CA HIS A 272 -9.89 22.49 -6.83
C HIS A 272 -9.19 21.24 -7.35
N GLU A 273 -9.83 20.08 -7.21
CA GLU A 273 -9.29 18.78 -7.55
C GLU A 273 -8.88 18.70 -9.03
N ASP A 274 -9.54 19.44 -9.91
CA ASP A 274 -9.22 19.61 -11.33
C ASP A 274 -7.83 20.24 -11.59
N THR A 275 -7.22 20.82 -10.57
CA THR A 275 -5.85 21.39 -10.65
C THR A 275 -4.77 20.41 -10.17
N LEU A 276 -5.14 19.23 -9.68
CA LEU A 276 -4.17 18.21 -9.28
C LEU A 276 -3.34 17.75 -10.50
N PRO A 277 -2.01 17.69 -10.37
CA PRO A 277 -1.14 17.25 -11.46
C PRO A 277 -1.15 15.73 -11.67
N PHE A 278 -1.85 14.97 -10.83
CA PHE A 278 -1.97 13.51 -10.84
C PHE A 278 -3.30 13.07 -10.24
N ASP A 279 -3.60 11.77 -10.39
CA ASP A 279 -4.61 11.09 -9.58
C ASP A 279 -4.06 9.73 -9.14
N GLN A 280 -4.79 9.01 -8.29
CA GLN A 280 -4.32 7.82 -7.58
C GLN A 280 -3.91 6.65 -8.48
N HIS A 281 -4.35 6.59 -9.74
CA HIS A 281 -3.83 5.65 -10.73
C HIS A 281 -2.32 5.80 -10.97
N TRP A 282 -1.73 7.00 -10.76
CA TRP A 282 -0.28 7.19 -10.83
C TRP A 282 0.45 6.46 -9.70
N LEU A 283 -0.09 6.51 -8.47
CA LEU A 283 0.48 5.76 -7.34
C LEU A 283 0.38 4.25 -7.59
N MET A 284 -0.76 3.79 -8.10
CA MET A 284 -0.97 2.39 -8.45
C MET A 284 -0.06 1.91 -9.57
N ALA A 285 0.21 2.77 -10.56
CA ALA A 285 1.15 2.50 -11.65
C ALA A 285 2.60 2.26 -11.17
N LEU A 286 2.99 2.83 -10.02
CA LEU A 286 4.30 2.57 -9.42
C LEU A 286 4.46 1.13 -8.90
N VAL A 287 3.38 0.40 -8.67
CA VAL A 287 3.45 -1.01 -8.29
C VAL A 287 3.80 -1.89 -9.48
N ALA A 288 3.34 -1.52 -10.69
CA ALA A 288 3.56 -2.29 -11.91
C ALA A 288 5.06 -2.58 -12.18
N PRO A 289 5.42 -3.78 -12.69
CA PRO A 289 4.54 -4.86 -13.16
C PRO A 289 4.12 -5.88 -12.08
N ARG A 290 4.43 -5.61 -10.80
CA ARG A 290 4.08 -6.51 -9.68
C ARG A 290 2.56 -6.56 -9.47
N PRO A 291 2.02 -7.70 -9.01
CA PRO A 291 0.60 -7.84 -8.70
C PRO A 291 0.08 -6.80 -7.71
N LEU A 292 -1.00 -6.13 -8.11
CA LEU A 292 -1.75 -5.16 -7.31
C LEU A 292 -3.22 -5.55 -7.28
N LEU A 293 -3.73 -5.90 -6.11
CA LEU A 293 -5.14 -6.21 -5.89
C LEU A 293 -5.79 -5.11 -5.06
N ARG A 294 -6.93 -4.59 -5.52
CA ARG A 294 -7.84 -3.78 -4.68
C ARG A 294 -8.99 -4.67 -4.27
N THR A 295 -9.33 -4.66 -2.98
CA THR A 295 -10.53 -5.33 -2.47
C THR A 295 -11.48 -4.27 -1.92
N GLU A 296 -12.71 -4.23 -2.43
CA GLU A 296 -13.66 -3.14 -2.18
C GLU A 296 -15.04 -3.68 -1.81
N GLY A 297 -15.70 -3.03 -0.85
CA GLY A 297 -17.11 -3.25 -0.56
C GLY A 297 -18.00 -2.42 -1.51
N THR A 298 -18.93 -3.06 -2.22
CA THR A 298 -19.82 -2.35 -3.17
C THR A 298 -20.73 -1.31 -2.52
N GLN A 299 -20.92 -1.39 -1.20
CA GLN A 299 -21.73 -0.46 -0.41
C GLN A 299 -20.89 0.46 0.47
N ASP A 300 -19.56 0.40 0.34
CA ASP A 300 -18.61 1.28 1.01
C ASP A 300 -18.47 2.60 0.24
N THR A 301 -19.55 3.38 0.22
CA THR A 301 -19.58 4.65 -0.52
C THR A 301 -18.47 5.58 -0.08
N TRP A 302 -18.10 5.57 1.20
CA TRP A 302 -17.04 6.42 1.76
C TRP A 302 -15.67 6.15 1.13
N ALA A 303 -15.32 4.88 0.91
CA ALA A 303 -14.06 4.49 0.26
C ALA A 303 -14.05 4.71 -1.26
N ASN A 304 -15.15 5.18 -1.85
CA ASN A 304 -15.23 5.49 -3.27
C ASN A 304 -14.93 4.30 -4.21
N PRO A 305 -15.68 3.18 -4.13
CA PRO A 305 -15.40 2.01 -4.98
C PRO A 305 -15.54 2.32 -6.48
N VAL A 306 -16.37 3.29 -6.87
CA VAL A 306 -16.48 3.76 -8.26
C VAL A 306 -15.20 4.49 -8.70
N GLY A 307 -14.65 5.36 -7.85
CA GLY A 307 -13.39 6.04 -8.12
C GLY A 307 -12.20 5.08 -8.15
N THR A 308 -12.20 4.05 -7.28
CA THR A 308 -11.20 2.96 -7.32
C THR A 308 -11.30 2.19 -8.64
N SER A 309 -12.52 1.93 -9.15
CA SER A 309 -12.76 1.28 -10.43
C SER A 309 -12.27 2.14 -11.61
N ALA A 310 -12.51 3.45 -11.58
CA ALA A 310 -12.01 4.38 -12.59
C ALA A 310 -10.48 4.43 -12.61
N ALA A 311 -9.86 4.50 -11.44
CA ALA A 311 -8.41 4.48 -11.30
C ALA A 311 -7.79 3.13 -11.69
N PHE A 312 -8.50 2.00 -11.47
CA PHE A 312 -8.11 0.68 -11.98
C PHE A 312 -8.03 0.70 -13.51
N LEU A 313 -9.06 1.21 -14.20
CA LEU A 313 -9.07 1.33 -15.66
C LEU A 313 -7.89 2.18 -16.17
N ALA A 314 -7.58 3.29 -15.48
CA ALA A 314 -6.48 4.18 -15.84
C ALA A 314 -5.09 3.62 -15.49
N THR A 315 -5.01 2.63 -14.61
CA THR A 315 -3.75 1.93 -14.30
C THR A 315 -3.43 0.85 -15.33
N GLN A 316 -4.44 0.25 -15.97
CA GLN A 316 -4.29 -0.88 -16.89
C GLN A 316 -3.29 -0.63 -18.03
N PRO A 317 -3.29 0.51 -18.73
CA PRO A 317 -2.34 0.76 -19.83
C PRO A 317 -0.86 0.68 -19.41
N VAL A 318 -0.53 0.98 -18.14
CA VAL A 318 0.84 0.83 -17.64
C VAL A 318 1.21 -0.64 -17.50
N TYR A 319 0.31 -1.46 -17.00
CA TYR A 319 0.52 -2.92 -16.92
C TYR A 319 0.62 -3.55 -18.30
N ASP A 320 -0.16 -3.05 -19.28
CA ASP A 320 -0.08 -3.49 -20.69
C ASP A 320 1.29 -3.15 -21.29
N LEU A 321 1.79 -1.92 -21.07
CA LEU A 321 3.12 -1.50 -21.51
C LEU A 321 4.21 -2.40 -20.92
N LEU A 322 4.09 -2.78 -19.66
CA LEU A 322 5.09 -3.59 -18.96
C LEU A 322 4.93 -5.10 -19.19
N GLY A 323 3.89 -5.52 -19.93
CA GLY A 323 3.67 -6.92 -20.31
C GLY A 323 3.13 -7.80 -19.20
N ALA A 324 2.45 -7.21 -18.24
CA ALA A 324 1.85 -7.87 -17.09
C ALA A 324 0.35 -7.51 -16.91
N PRO A 325 -0.49 -7.55 -17.96
CA PRO A 325 -1.87 -7.07 -17.88
C PRO A 325 -2.71 -7.76 -16.80
N GLU A 326 -2.44 -9.03 -16.54
CA GLU A 326 -3.14 -9.85 -15.54
C GLU A 326 -2.80 -9.47 -14.08
N ALA A 327 -1.72 -8.72 -13.87
CA ALA A 327 -1.25 -8.35 -12.54
C ALA A 327 -1.97 -7.13 -11.95
N ASN A 328 -2.74 -6.40 -12.75
CA ASN A 328 -3.63 -5.32 -12.33
C ASN A 328 -5.01 -5.88 -12.00
N THR A 329 -5.36 -6.03 -10.74
CA THR A 329 -6.57 -6.76 -10.33
C THR A 329 -7.43 -5.96 -9.35
N ILE A 330 -8.73 -6.18 -9.36
CA ILE A 330 -9.71 -5.61 -8.44
C ILE A 330 -10.79 -6.64 -8.12
N HIS A 331 -11.22 -6.69 -6.87
CA HIS A 331 -12.30 -7.56 -6.40
C HIS A 331 -13.34 -6.75 -5.66
N TYR A 332 -14.60 -7.02 -5.93
CA TYR A 332 -15.74 -6.41 -5.27
C TYR A 332 -16.54 -7.47 -4.52
N ARG A 333 -16.77 -7.24 -3.24
CA ARG A 333 -17.71 -8.01 -2.42
C ARG A 333 -18.94 -7.19 -2.06
N SER A 334 -20.02 -7.84 -1.69
CA SER A 334 -21.15 -7.17 -1.05
C SER A 334 -20.75 -6.63 0.33
N GLY A 335 -21.33 -5.50 0.74
CA GLY A 335 -21.15 -4.92 2.07
C GLY A 335 -20.41 -3.59 2.08
N GLY A 336 -20.25 -3.04 3.28
CA GLY A 336 -19.68 -1.71 3.56
C GLY A 336 -18.19 -1.74 3.88
N HIS A 337 -17.76 -0.76 4.71
CA HIS A 337 -16.37 -0.53 5.06
C HIS A 337 -15.81 -1.57 6.03
N ASP A 338 -15.45 -2.72 5.50
CA ASP A 338 -14.86 -3.82 6.27
C ASP A 338 -13.74 -4.51 5.46
N HIS A 339 -12.94 -5.33 6.11
CA HIS A 339 -11.97 -6.23 5.51
C HIS A 339 -12.29 -7.63 6.01
N THR A 340 -12.91 -8.40 5.14
CA THR A 340 -13.52 -9.70 5.48
C THR A 340 -12.58 -10.87 5.16
N GLU A 341 -12.96 -12.07 5.56
CA GLU A 341 -12.26 -13.29 5.16
C GLU A 341 -12.34 -13.55 3.65
N GLU A 342 -13.38 -13.03 2.97
CA GLU A 342 -13.47 -13.06 1.49
C GLU A 342 -12.37 -12.22 0.87
N ASP A 343 -12.18 -10.97 1.32
CA ASP A 343 -11.10 -10.09 0.86
C ASP A 343 -9.71 -10.72 1.08
N ALA A 344 -9.52 -11.29 2.27
CA ALA A 344 -8.28 -11.98 2.62
C ALA A 344 -8.06 -13.23 1.76
N GLY A 345 -9.13 -13.97 1.46
CA GLY A 345 -9.09 -15.16 0.61
C GLY A 345 -8.61 -14.85 -0.81
N VAL A 346 -9.20 -13.82 -1.44
CA VAL A 346 -8.82 -13.38 -2.80
C VAL A 346 -7.38 -12.83 -2.83
N PHE A 347 -6.98 -12.07 -1.81
CA PHE A 347 -5.61 -11.60 -1.69
C PHE A 347 -4.62 -12.76 -1.62
N LEU A 348 -4.92 -13.78 -0.82
CA LEU A 348 -4.04 -14.95 -0.68
C LEU A 348 -4.07 -15.85 -1.92
N ASP A 349 -5.16 -15.88 -2.69
CA ASP A 349 -5.20 -16.54 -3.99
C ASP A 349 -4.21 -15.89 -4.97
N LEU A 350 -4.14 -14.54 -4.97
CA LEU A 350 -3.16 -13.81 -5.76
C LEU A 350 -1.72 -14.05 -5.28
N CYS A 351 -1.50 -14.11 -3.97
CA CYS A 351 -0.20 -14.47 -3.39
C CYS A 351 0.19 -15.90 -3.79
N ASP A 352 -0.71 -16.86 -3.68
CA ASP A 352 -0.51 -18.26 -4.06
C ASP A 352 -0.22 -18.39 -5.58
N ALA A 353 -0.90 -17.62 -6.41
CA ALA A 353 -0.63 -17.58 -7.85
C ALA A 353 0.76 -17.01 -8.15
N THR A 354 1.13 -15.92 -7.48
CA THR A 354 2.41 -15.24 -7.69
C THR A 354 3.59 -16.05 -7.20
N PHE A 355 3.49 -16.64 -6.01
CA PHE A 355 4.61 -17.31 -5.35
C PHE A 355 4.75 -18.78 -5.73
N PHE A 356 3.64 -19.42 -6.11
CA PHE A 356 3.60 -20.88 -6.33
C PHE A 356 3.03 -21.29 -7.69
N GLY A 357 2.66 -20.32 -8.56
CA GLY A 357 2.09 -20.59 -9.88
C GLY A 357 0.72 -21.25 -9.83
N LYS A 358 -0.04 -21.13 -8.75
CA LYS A 358 -1.38 -21.68 -8.65
C LYS A 358 -2.37 -20.88 -9.52
N PRO A 359 -3.41 -21.51 -10.05
CA PRO A 359 -4.46 -20.80 -10.77
C PRO A 359 -5.22 -19.86 -9.80
N MET A 360 -5.56 -18.66 -10.27
CA MET A 360 -6.51 -17.80 -9.59
C MET A 360 -7.89 -18.46 -9.58
N LEU A 361 -8.54 -18.50 -8.43
CA LEU A 361 -9.86 -19.11 -8.27
C LEU A 361 -11.00 -18.15 -8.64
N ASN A 362 -10.74 -16.85 -8.59
CA ASN A 362 -11.71 -15.81 -8.91
C ASN A 362 -11.25 -14.99 -10.12
N ASP A 363 -12.21 -14.53 -10.94
CA ASP A 363 -11.94 -13.53 -11.98
C ASP A 363 -11.81 -12.16 -11.31
N PRO A 364 -10.59 -11.63 -11.14
CA PRO A 364 -10.37 -10.41 -10.35
C PRO A 364 -10.57 -9.12 -11.16
N ALA A 365 -10.89 -9.20 -12.44
CA ALA A 365 -10.90 -8.04 -13.34
C ALA A 365 -12.31 -7.50 -13.60
N ARG A 366 -13.11 -7.28 -12.59
CA ARG A 366 -14.45 -6.68 -12.75
C ARG A 366 -14.42 -5.18 -12.54
N VAL A 367 -14.81 -4.44 -13.55
CA VAL A 367 -15.21 -3.04 -13.41
C VAL A 367 -16.54 -2.97 -12.67
N LEU A 368 -16.64 -2.13 -11.66
CA LEU A 368 -17.87 -1.95 -10.89
C LEU A 368 -18.98 -1.38 -11.79
N ASP A 369 -20.18 -1.92 -11.68
CA ASP A 369 -21.36 -1.37 -12.33
C ASP A 369 -21.53 0.12 -11.96
N GLY A 370 -21.79 0.98 -12.95
CA GLY A 370 -21.90 2.42 -12.78
C GLY A 370 -20.57 3.18 -12.85
N THR A 371 -19.43 2.50 -13.01
CA THR A 371 -18.19 3.16 -13.40
C THR A 371 -18.36 3.82 -14.76
N PRO A 372 -17.98 5.10 -14.93
CA PRO A 372 -18.04 5.74 -16.25
C PRO A 372 -17.22 4.99 -17.29
N ALA A 373 -17.70 4.99 -18.54
CA ALA A 373 -16.95 4.40 -19.65
C ALA A 373 -15.56 5.05 -19.78
N ARG A 374 -14.57 4.28 -20.21
CA ARG A 374 -13.16 4.71 -20.31
C ARG A 374 -12.99 6.05 -21.03
N GLU A 375 -13.73 6.24 -22.14
CA GLU A 375 -13.65 7.43 -23.00
C GLU A 375 -14.14 8.71 -22.30
N ARG A 376 -14.88 8.56 -21.20
CA ARG A 376 -15.29 9.68 -20.33
C ARG A 376 -14.25 9.96 -19.23
N LEU A 377 -13.37 9.00 -18.94
CA LEU A 377 -12.36 9.10 -17.89
C LEU A 377 -11.05 9.68 -18.42
N PHE A 378 -10.60 9.22 -19.59
CA PHE A 378 -9.36 9.65 -20.22
C PHE A 378 -9.29 9.26 -21.71
N GLU A 379 -8.48 9.99 -22.49
CA GLU A 379 -8.32 9.79 -23.93
C GLU A 379 -6.95 9.24 -24.35
N TRP A 380 -6.01 9.10 -23.40
CA TRP A 380 -4.68 8.59 -23.65
C TRP A 380 -4.61 7.04 -23.63
N ASP A 381 -3.65 6.47 -24.35
CA ASP A 381 -3.41 5.04 -24.47
C ASP A 381 -1.98 4.68 -24.07
N ALA A 382 -1.75 3.39 -23.81
CA ALA A 382 -0.39 2.88 -23.68
C ALA A 382 0.40 3.13 -24.96
N PRO A 383 1.70 3.49 -24.85
CA PRO A 383 2.58 3.55 -26.02
C PRO A 383 2.56 2.21 -26.75
N ARG A 384 2.50 2.26 -28.08
CA ARG A 384 2.59 1.05 -28.90
C ARG A 384 4.01 0.49 -28.81
N ARG A 385 4.12 -0.81 -28.52
CA ARG A 385 5.39 -1.55 -28.52
C ARG A 385 5.97 -1.65 -29.92
#